data_58b5a313d6018ab1cf617404c75576db
#
_entry.id   58b5a313d6018ab1cf617404c75576db
#
_cell.length_a   1.000
_cell.length_b   1.000
_cell.length_c   1.000
_cell.angle_alpha   90.00
_cell.angle_beta   90.00
_cell.angle_gamma   90.00
#
_symmetry.space_group_name_H-M   'P 1'
#
loop_
_entity.id
_entity.type
_entity.pdbx_description
1 polymer ?
#
loop_
_entity_poly.entity_id
_entity_poly.type
_entity_poly.pdbx_seq_one_letter_code
_entity_poly.pdbx_strand_id
1 'polypeptide(L)'
;FLTRSMRADMGVMISASHNPYEDNGIKLFGPDGFKLSDAVEAEIGALVSAPAGMKLAAPPAIGRARRLDDVDGRYIEAVKASAARGLDLSGLKIVIDCANGAAYKVAPTVLWELGADVIRVGVSPDGLNINGNCGSTHPAVLQEQVVTHGADVGIALDGDADRLVICDEKGHIVDGDQI
;
A
#
# COMPACT_ATOMS: atom_id res chain seq x y z
N PHE A 1 1.86 -5.72 -9.51
CA PHE A 1 0.96 -6.88 -9.55
C PHE A 1 -0.26 -6.61 -10.45
N LEU A 2 -1.05 -5.57 -10.20
CA LEU A 2 -2.28 -5.28 -10.93
C LEU A 2 -2.04 -5.07 -12.43
N THR A 3 -0.99 -4.34 -12.83
CA THR A 3 -0.64 -4.14 -14.24
C THR A 3 -0.53 -5.48 -14.98
N ARG A 4 0.23 -6.43 -14.40
CA ARG A 4 0.35 -7.79 -14.97
C ARG A 4 -0.94 -8.58 -14.91
N SER A 5 -1.61 -8.60 -13.76
CA SER A 5 -2.84 -9.37 -13.53
C SER A 5 -3.96 -8.94 -14.47
N MET A 6 -4.04 -7.67 -14.78
CA MET A 6 -5.03 -7.08 -15.69
C MET A 6 -4.59 -7.06 -17.16
N ARG A 7 -3.34 -7.49 -17.44
CA ARG A 7 -2.73 -7.45 -18.78
C ARG A 7 -2.77 -6.01 -19.36
N ALA A 8 -2.52 -5.02 -18.50
CA ALA A 8 -2.45 -3.63 -18.93
C ALA A 8 -1.11 -3.31 -19.59
N ASP A 9 -1.12 -2.41 -20.55
CA ASP A 9 0.11 -1.95 -21.24
C ASP A 9 0.98 -1.08 -20.35
N MET A 10 0.37 -0.39 -19.38
CA MET A 10 1.05 0.47 -18.41
C MET A 10 0.25 0.59 -17.13
N GLY A 11 0.94 0.75 -16.01
CA GLY A 11 0.39 1.10 -14.72
C GLY A 11 0.81 2.49 -14.29
N VAL A 12 -0.10 3.20 -13.63
CA VAL A 12 0.18 4.51 -13.00
C VAL A 12 -0.28 4.43 -11.56
N MET A 13 0.62 4.76 -10.63
CA MET A 13 0.33 4.83 -9.20
C MET A 13 0.57 6.25 -8.71
N ILE A 14 -0.36 6.79 -7.96
CA ILE A 14 -0.23 8.05 -7.25
C ILE A 14 0.02 7.71 -5.79
N SER A 15 1.10 8.22 -5.21
CA SER A 15 1.51 7.86 -3.85
C SER A 15 2.31 8.99 -3.21
N ALA A 16 2.06 9.22 -1.93
CA ALA A 16 2.92 10.04 -1.07
C ALA A 16 4.03 9.21 -0.41
N SER A 17 4.02 7.86 -0.60
CA SER A 17 4.92 6.94 0.13
C SER A 17 4.82 7.17 1.64
N HIS A 18 5.92 7.48 2.31
CA HIS A 18 5.99 7.80 3.74
C HIS A 18 5.88 9.29 4.06
N ASN A 19 5.67 10.13 3.04
CA ASN A 19 5.55 11.57 3.18
C ASN A 19 4.13 12.01 3.53
N PRO A 20 3.91 13.27 3.95
CA PRO A 20 2.59 13.86 4.05
C PRO A 20 1.93 14.01 2.67
N TYR A 21 0.63 14.27 2.66
CA TYR A 21 -0.19 14.27 1.44
C TYR A 21 0.25 15.32 0.39
N GLU A 22 0.90 16.41 0.80
CA GLU A 22 1.40 17.45 -0.10
C GLU A 22 2.53 16.95 -1.01
N ASP A 23 3.29 15.96 -0.55
CA ASP A 23 4.46 15.42 -1.23
C ASP A 23 4.14 14.13 -2.02
N ASN A 24 2.94 14.04 -2.57
CA ASN A 24 2.61 12.91 -3.44
C ASN A 24 3.28 13.02 -4.81
N GLY A 25 3.49 11.87 -5.43
CA GLY A 25 4.12 11.74 -6.74
C GLY A 25 3.47 10.67 -7.60
N ILE A 26 4.00 10.50 -8.81
CA ILE A 26 3.53 9.52 -9.78
C ILE A 26 4.63 8.49 -10.01
N LYS A 27 4.28 7.20 -9.90
CA LYS A 27 5.13 6.07 -10.28
C LYS A 27 4.55 5.40 -11.52
N LEU A 28 5.40 5.11 -12.52
CA LEU A 28 4.99 4.48 -13.78
C LEU A 28 5.54 3.05 -13.86
N PHE A 29 4.69 2.11 -14.31
CA PHE A 29 5.01 0.70 -14.40
C PHE A 29 4.78 0.18 -15.81
N GLY A 30 5.69 -0.65 -16.29
CA GLY A 30 5.57 -1.35 -17.56
C GLY A 30 4.56 -2.52 -17.49
N PRO A 31 4.28 -3.17 -18.65
CA PRO A 31 3.35 -4.30 -18.71
C PRO A 31 3.85 -5.52 -17.92
N ASP A 32 5.13 -5.59 -17.63
CA ASP A 32 5.77 -6.58 -16.75
C ASP A 32 5.52 -6.33 -15.26
N GLY A 33 4.93 -5.17 -14.91
CA GLY A 33 4.63 -4.75 -13.54
C GLY A 33 5.81 -4.18 -12.77
N PHE A 34 6.94 -3.90 -13.44
CA PHE A 34 8.09 -3.23 -12.85
C PHE A 34 8.08 -1.74 -13.18
N LYS A 35 8.70 -0.93 -12.31
CA LYS A 35 8.89 0.49 -12.54
C LYS A 35 9.65 0.71 -13.87
N LEU A 36 9.27 1.72 -14.62
CA LEU A 36 9.98 2.10 -15.85
C LEU A 36 11.44 2.47 -15.53
N SER A 37 12.33 2.27 -16.51
CA SER A 37 13.71 2.67 -16.36
C SER A 37 13.86 4.18 -16.28
N ASP A 38 14.90 4.66 -15.61
CA ASP A 38 15.21 6.08 -15.48
C ASP A 38 15.34 6.79 -16.84
N ALA A 39 15.83 6.08 -17.86
CA ALA A 39 15.94 6.59 -19.23
C ALA A 39 14.54 6.89 -19.81
N VAL A 40 13.58 5.97 -19.66
CA VAL A 40 12.20 6.17 -20.14
C VAL A 40 11.49 7.25 -19.32
N GLU A 41 11.71 7.30 -18.02
CA GLU A 41 11.15 8.36 -17.17
C GLU A 41 11.68 9.75 -17.57
N ALA A 42 12.97 9.85 -17.91
CA ALA A 42 13.57 11.09 -18.40
C ALA A 42 12.96 11.53 -19.77
N GLU A 43 12.72 10.60 -20.70
CA GLU A 43 12.03 10.89 -21.96
C GLU A 43 10.61 11.40 -21.73
N ILE A 44 9.87 10.77 -20.84
CA ILE A 44 8.52 11.21 -20.45
C ILE A 44 8.56 12.61 -19.83
N GLY A 45 9.52 12.87 -18.92
CA GLY A 45 9.71 14.18 -18.31
C GLY A 45 10.01 15.28 -19.34
N ALA A 46 10.85 14.97 -20.34
CA ALA A 46 11.15 15.89 -21.44
C ALA A 46 9.90 16.22 -22.27
N LEU A 47 9.05 15.22 -22.57
CA LEU A 47 7.79 15.42 -23.29
C LEU A 47 6.80 16.27 -22.49
N VAL A 48 6.68 16.03 -21.18
CA VAL A 48 5.81 16.82 -20.29
C VAL A 48 6.27 18.27 -20.22
N SER A 49 7.59 18.51 -20.20
CA SER A 49 8.19 19.85 -20.16
C SER A 49 8.07 20.59 -21.49
N ALA A 50 7.96 19.88 -22.60
CA ALA A 50 7.86 20.45 -23.96
C ALA A 50 6.67 19.82 -24.73
N PRO A 51 5.42 20.06 -24.31
CA PRO A 51 4.24 19.37 -24.84
C PRO A 51 3.93 19.62 -26.31
N ALA A 52 4.52 20.66 -26.94
CA ALA A 52 4.33 20.95 -28.35
C ALA A 52 4.81 19.80 -29.28
N GLY A 53 5.68 18.89 -28.81
CA GLY A 53 6.11 17.70 -29.52
C GLY A 53 5.23 16.47 -29.34
N MET A 54 4.21 16.52 -28.46
CA MET A 54 3.37 15.37 -28.14
C MET A 54 2.31 15.11 -29.22
N LYS A 55 2.24 13.87 -29.69
CA LYS A 55 1.18 13.40 -30.56
C LYS A 55 -0.04 13.03 -29.73
N LEU A 56 -1.01 13.92 -29.64
CA LEU A 56 -2.25 13.68 -28.90
C LEU A 56 -3.26 12.90 -29.76
N ALA A 57 -4.09 12.09 -29.08
CA ALA A 57 -5.19 11.41 -29.72
C ALA A 57 -6.26 12.41 -30.22
N ALA A 58 -6.80 12.15 -31.41
CA ALA A 58 -7.96 12.92 -31.90
C ALA A 58 -9.20 12.64 -31.01
N PRO A 59 -10.17 13.58 -30.90
CA PRO A 59 -11.33 13.40 -30.01
C PRO A 59 -12.08 12.07 -30.15
N PRO A 60 -12.29 11.51 -31.35
CA PRO A 60 -12.97 10.20 -31.50
C PRO A 60 -12.12 9.00 -31.01
N ALA A 61 -10.80 9.21 -30.86
CA ALA A 61 -9.85 8.16 -30.43
C ALA A 61 -9.52 8.24 -28.92
N ILE A 62 -10.15 9.14 -28.18
CA ILE A 62 -9.97 9.22 -26.72
C ILE A 62 -10.57 7.98 -26.08
N GLY A 63 -9.79 7.32 -25.20
CA GLY A 63 -10.23 6.17 -24.44
C GLY A 63 -11.30 6.49 -23.40
N ARG A 64 -11.85 5.46 -22.79
CA ARG A 64 -12.88 5.56 -21.75
C ARG A 64 -12.33 5.12 -20.40
N ALA A 65 -12.60 5.89 -19.35
CA ALA A 65 -12.34 5.47 -17.99
C ALA A 65 -13.38 4.43 -17.56
N ARG A 66 -12.90 3.39 -16.87
CA ARG A 66 -13.72 2.35 -16.24
C ARG A 66 -13.19 2.09 -14.84
N ARG A 67 -14.07 2.11 -13.85
CA ARG A 67 -13.74 1.65 -12.49
C ARG A 67 -13.82 0.12 -12.44
N LEU A 68 -12.86 -0.47 -11.74
CA LEU A 68 -12.81 -1.90 -11.45
C LEU A 68 -12.91 -2.07 -9.94
N ASP A 69 -13.99 -2.71 -9.47
CA ASP A 69 -14.28 -2.83 -8.04
C ASP A 69 -13.80 -4.17 -7.44
N ASP A 70 -13.38 -5.13 -8.28
CA ASP A 70 -12.93 -6.47 -7.88
C ASP A 70 -11.41 -6.62 -7.68
N VAL A 71 -10.67 -5.52 -7.80
CA VAL A 71 -9.19 -5.55 -7.75
C VAL A 71 -8.65 -5.83 -6.35
N ASP A 72 -9.36 -5.40 -5.30
CA ASP A 72 -8.96 -5.64 -3.91
C ASP A 72 -8.90 -7.14 -3.63
N GLY A 73 -9.93 -7.91 -4.01
CA GLY A 73 -9.97 -9.36 -3.85
C GLY A 73 -8.86 -10.08 -4.59
N ARG A 74 -8.54 -9.66 -5.82
CA ARG A 74 -7.41 -10.22 -6.58
C ARG A 74 -6.07 -10.01 -5.86
N TYR A 75 -5.87 -8.84 -5.29
CA TYR A 75 -4.64 -8.52 -4.57
C TYR A 75 -4.56 -9.27 -3.24
N ILE A 76 -5.67 -9.35 -2.48
CA ILE A 76 -5.78 -10.11 -1.23
C ILE A 76 -5.39 -11.58 -1.47
N GLU A 77 -5.97 -12.23 -2.49
CA GLU A 77 -5.64 -13.62 -2.83
C GLU A 77 -4.15 -13.78 -3.22
N ALA A 78 -3.59 -12.83 -3.96
CA ALA A 78 -2.18 -12.88 -4.33
C ALA A 78 -1.25 -12.74 -3.12
N VAL A 79 -1.59 -11.87 -2.16
CA VAL A 79 -0.83 -11.69 -0.93
C VAL A 79 -0.91 -12.96 -0.07
N LYS A 80 -2.10 -13.52 0.14
CA LYS A 80 -2.25 -14.80 0.87
C LYS A 80 -1.50 -15.95 0.21
N ALA A 81 -1.50 -16.00 -1.12
CA ALA A 81 -0.78 -17.03 -1.86
C ALA A 81 0.76 -16.91 -1.77
N SER A 82 1.29 -15.74 -1.38
CA SER A 82 2.72 -15.55 -1.13
C SER A 82 3.17 -16.02 0.26
N ALA A 83 2.23 -16.22 1.17
CA ALA A 83 2.51 -16.73 2.50
C ALA A 83 2.81 -18.23 2.49
N ALA A 84 3.35 -18.73 3.60
CA ALA A 84 3.56 -20.17 3.80
C ALA A 84 2.24 -20.93 3.63
N ARG A 85 2.28 -22.04 2.89
CA ARG A 85 1.10 -22.88 2.65
C ARG A 85 0.51 -23.37 3.97
N GLY A 86 -0.78 -23.08 4.19
CA GLY A 86 -1.48 -23.47 5.41
C GLY A 86 -1.23 -22.53 6.58
N LEU A 87 -0.69 -21.33 6.36
CA LEU A 87 -0.61 -20.31 7.40
C LEU A 87 -1.99 -20.06 7.98
N ASP A 88 -2.11 -20.22 9.30
CA ASP A 88 -3.29 -19.96 10.10
C ASP A 88 -2.90 -19.03 11.26
N LEU A 89 -3.56 -17.90 11.36
CA LEU A 89 -3.38 -16.90 12.41
C LEU A 89 -4.48 -16.96 13.47
N SER A 90 -5.27 -18.04 13.49
CA SER A 90 -6.34 -18.23 14.48
C SER A 90 -5.79 -18.19 15.91
N GLY A 91 -6.44 -17.41 16.76
CA GLY A 91 -6.03 -17.20 18.15
C GLY A 91 -5.07 -16.04 18.36
N LEU A 92 -4.51 -15.46 17.29
CA LEU A 92 -3.70 -14.25 17.40
C LEU A 92 -4.57 -13.00 17.31
N LYS A 93 -4.34 -12.05 18.20
CA LYS A 93 -4.91 -10.71 18.16
C LYS A 93 -3.85 -9.75 17.66
N ILE A 94 -4.13 -9.08 16.54
CA ILE A 94 -3.17 -8.26 15.81
C ILE A 94 -3.69 -6.83 15.69
N VAL A 95 -2.89 -5.84 16.11
CA VAL A 95 -3.13 -4.45 15.76
C VAL A 95 -2.44 -4.18 14.42
N ILE A 96 -3.19 -3.68 13.44
CA ILE A 96 -2.65 -3.23 12.14
C ILE A 96 -2.90 -1.73 11.97
N ASP A 97 -1.82 -0.96 11.85
CA ASP A 97 -1.85 0.46 11.51
C ASP A 97 -1.49 0.63 10.02
N CYS A 98 -2.46 1.09 9.25
CA CYS A 98 -2.34 1.27 7.81
C CYS A 98 -1.99 2.71 7.39
N ALA A 99 -1.59 3.57 8.32
CA ALA A 99 -1.17 4.95 8.05
C ALA A 99 -2.20 5.80 7.26
N ASN A 100 -3.50 5.46 7.27
CA ASN A 100 -4.51 6.00 6.36
C ASN A 100 -4.08 5.94 4.87
N GLY A 101 -3.25 4.96 4.54
CA GLY A 101 -2.65 4.76 3.22
C GLY A 101 -3.35 3.69 2.38
N ALA A 102 -2.67 3.23 1.33
CA ALA A 102 -3.21 2.31 0.32
C ALA A 102 -3.68 0.97 0.90
N ALA A 103 -3.06 0.49 1.98
CA ALA A 103 -3.37 -0.81 2.60
C ALA A 103 -4.62 -0.81 3.50
N TYR A 104 -5.30 0.31 3.69
CA TYR A 104 -6.36 0.50 4.71
C TYR A 104 -7.50 -0.53 4.66
N LYS A 105 -7.79 -1.09 3.50
CA LYS A 105 -8.77 -2.19 3.33
C LYS A 105 -8.10 -3.54 3.25
N VAL A 106 -7.02 -3.62 2.44
CA VAL A 106 -6.42 -4.89 2.05
C VAL A 106 -5.71 -5.56 3.21
N ALA A 107 -4.84 -4.84 3.94
CA ALA A 107 -4.05 -5.45 5.00
C ALA A 107 -4.91 -6.01 6.16
N PRO A 108 -5.90 -5.27 6.70
CA PRO A 108 -6.80 -5.85 7.71
C PRO A 108 -7.58 -7.05 7.20
N THR A 109 -7.99 -7.04 5.93
CA THR A 109 -8.76 -8.14 5.33
C THR A 109 -7.91 -9.39 5.17
N VAL A 110 -6.66 -9.27 4.70
CA VAL A 110 -5.72 -10.39 4.60
C VAL A 110 -5.53 -11.08 5.95
N LEU A 111 -5.24 -10.31 7.00
CA LEU A 111 -5.04 -10.85 8.34
C LEU A 111 -6.29 -11.53 8.89
N TRP A 112 -7.45 -10.92 8.69
CA TRP A 112 -8.73 -11.47 9.10
C TRP A 112 -9.07 -12.77 8.35
N GLU A 113 -8.86 -12.82 7.03
CA GLU A 113 -9.10 -14.03 6.24
C GLU A 113 -8.11 -15.16 6.56
N LEU A 114 -6.95 -14.84 7.14
CA LEU A 114 -6.01 -15.82 7.69
C LEU A 114 -6.36 -16.25 9.13
N GLY A 115 -7.46 -15.74 9.72
CA GLY A 115 -7.98 -16.17 11.01
C GLY A 115 -7.67 -15.27 12.19
N ALA A 116 -6.91 -14.18 12.03
CA ALA A 116 -6.58 -13.28 13.12
C ALA A 116 -7.78 -12.47 13.64
N ASP A 117 -7.77 -12.15 14.94
CA ASP A 117 -8.57 -11.09 15.54
C ASP A 117 -7.87 -9.73 15.28
N VAL A 118 -8.48 -8.88 14.44
CA VAL A 118 -7.80 -7.71 13.87
C VAL A 118 -8.33 -6.39 14.45
N ILE A 119 -7.45 -5.65 15.12
CA ILE A 119 -7.69 -4.29 15.57
C ILE A 119 -7.10 -3.34 14.53
N ARG A 120 -7.95 -2.44 14.00
CA ARG A 120 -7.63 -1.58 12.86
C ARG A 120 -7.31 -0.17 13.33
N VAL A 121 -6.17 0.36 12.89
CA VAL A 121 -5.70 1.72 13.13
C VAL A 121 -5.31 2.36 11.80
N GLY A 122 -5.52 3.66 11.64
CA GLY A 122 -5.14 4.34 10.41
C GLY A 122 -5.87 3.82 9.16
N VAL A 123 -7.19 3.53 9.26
CA VAL A 123 -7.98 2.92 8.16
C VAL A 123 -9.10 3.83 7.65
N SER A 124 -9.05 5.11 7.93
CA SER A 124 -10.06 6.09 7.53
C SER A 124 -9.44 7.24 6.73
N PRO A 125 -8.92 6.97 5.52
CA PRO A 125 -8.29 8.00 4.70
C PRO A 125 -9.29 9.08 4.30
N ASP A 126 -8.92 10.35 4.48
CA ASP A 126 -9.71 11.53 4.09
C ASP A 126 -9.05 12.36 2.96
N GLY A 127 -7.88 11.92 2.49
CA GLY A 127 -7.08 12.57 1.47
C GLY A 127 -6.04 13.56 2.02
N LEU A 128 -6.07 13.87 3.32
CA LEU A 128 -5.16 14.82 3.97
C LEU A 128 -4.40 14.21 5.15
N ASN A 129 -4.77 13.01 5.59
CA ASN A 129 -4.30 12.39 6.83
C ASN A 129 -3.34 11.21 6.63
N ILE A 130 -2.89 10.93 5.41
CA ILE A 130 -1.92 9.86 5.12
C ILE A 130 -0.62 10.10 5.92
N ASN A 131 -0.11 9.06 6.61
CA ASN A 131 1.07 9.11 7.47
C ASN A 131 1.00 10.14 8.61
N GLY A 132 -0.16 10.76 8.83
CA GLY A 132 -0.36 11.81 9.83
C GLY A 132 -0.46 11.24 11.24
N ASN A 133 0.66 11.28 12.00
CA ASN A 133 0.77 10.74 13.37
C ASN A 133 0.35 9.27 13.51
N CYS A 134 0.56 8.46 12.49
CA CYS A 134 0.24 7.02 12.44
C CYS A 134 1.19 6.29 11.49
N GLY A 135 1.11 4.97 11.47
CA GLY A 135 1.91 4.12 10.60
C GLY A 135 3.35 3.94 11.05
N SER A 136 4.17 3.38 10.15
CA SER A 136 5.55 2.97 10.45
C SER A 136 6.49 4.13 10.79
N THR A 137 6.17 5.36 10.36
CA THR A 137 6.94 6.57 10.69
C THR A 137 6.59 7.17 12.05
N HIS A 138 5.47 6.76 12.66
CA HIS A 138 4.99 7.22 13.96
C HIS A 138 4.45 6.05 14.78
N PRO A 139 5.29 5.10 15.20
CA PRO A 139 4.85 3.83 15.80
C PRO A 139 4.26 3.94 17.21
N ALA A 140 4.30 5.11 17.83
CA ALA A 140 3.80 5.32 19.20
C ALA A 140 2.32 4.93 19.34
N VAL A 141 1.49 5.23 18.33
CA VAL A 141 0.07 4.85 18.34
C VAL A 141 -0.08 3.33 18.28
N LEU A 142 0.69 2.66 17.42
CA LEU A 142 0.72 1.20 17.35
C LEU A 142 1.05 0.58 18.71
N GLN A 143 2.13 1.04 19.37
CA GLN A 143 2.58 0.56 20.66
C GLN A 143 1.50 0.71 21.75
N GLU A 144 0.86 1.90 21.82
CA GLU A 144 -0.25 2.17 22.74
C GLU A 144 -1.44 1.24 22.49
N GLN A 145 -1.83 1.04 21.23
CA GLN A 145 -2.98 0.21 20.87
C GLN A 145 -2.73 -1.28 21.16
N VAL A 146 -1.51 -1.78 20.94
CA VAL A 146 -1.14 -3.15 21.29
C VAL A 146 -1.32 -3.39 22.78
N VAL A 147 -0.75 -2.53 23.62
CA VAL A 147 -0.87 -2.66 25.08
C VAL A 147 -2.31 -2.50 25.55
N THR A 148 -3.03 -1.50 25.04
CA THR A 148 -4.42 -1.21 25.44
C THR A 148 -5.36 -2.35 25.14
N HIS A 149 -5.20 -3.02 24.01
CA HIS A 149 -6.06 -4.12 23.59
C HIS A 149 -5.55 -5.51 24.00
N GLY A 150 -4.37 -5.58 24.61
CA GLY A 150 -3.71 -6.85 24.95
C GLY A 150 -3.53 -7.69 23.69
N ALA A 151 -2.99 -7.08 22.63
CA ALA A 151 -2.72 -7.76 21.38
C ALA A 151 -1.40 -8.50 21.44
N ASP A 152 -1.28 -9.60 20.70
CA ASP A 152 -0.08 -10.43 20.67
C ASP A 152 1.03 -9.78 19.84
N VAL A 153 0.65 -8.99 18.83
CA VAL A 153 1.60 -8.29 17.94
C VAL A 153 0.96 -7.04 17.33
N GLY A 154 1.79 -6.04 17.09
CA GLY A 154 1.43 -4.86 16.32
C GLY A 154 2.21 -4.78 15.02
N ILE A 155 1.55 -4.35 13.96
CA ILE A 155 2.10 -4.16 12.62
C ILE A 155 1.75 -2.76 12.17
N ALA A 156 2.75 -1.94 11.81
CA ALA A 156 2.53 -0.64 11.18
C ALA A 156 3.12 -0.62 9.78
N LEU A 157 2.35 -0.11 8.84
CA LEU A 157 2.75 0.13 7.46
C LEU A 157 2.90 1.63 7.22
N ASP A 158 3.59 2.03 6.17
CA ASP A 158 3.56 3.40 5.67
C ASP A 158 2.47 3.59 4.59
N GLY A 159 2.39 4.77 4.01
CA GLY A 159 1.30 5.17 3.12
C GLY A 159 1.13 4.29 1.87
N ASP A 160 2.19 3.75 1.28
CA ASP A 160 2.14 2.81 0.16
C ASP A 160 2.48 1.36 0.54
N ALA A 161 2.63 1.10 1.86
CA ALA A 161 2.78 -0.22 2.45
C ALA A 161 4.02 -1.01 1.97
N ASP A 162 5.10 -0.31 1.64
CA ASP A 162 6.39 -0.91 1.29
C ASP A 162 7.37 -0.94 2.48
N ARG A 163 7.00 -0.33 3.62
CA ARG A 163 7.75 -0.33 4.88
C ARG A 163 6.92 -0.94 5.99
N LEU A 164 7.61 -1.63 6.88
CA LEU A 164 7.02 -2.38 7.98
C LEU A 164 7.74 -2.05 9.29
N VAL A 165 6.96 -1.81 10.34
CA VAL A 165 7.42 -1.81 11.73
C VAL A 165 6.56 -2.78 12.52
N ILE A 166 7.20 -3.60 13.34
CA ILE A 166 6.53 -4.57 14.21
C ILE A 166 6.77 -4.18 15.67
N CYS A 167 5.80 -4.43 16.54
CA CYS A 167 6.02 -4.41 17.99
C CYS A 167 5.48 -5.68 18.66
N ASP A 168 6.10 -6.04 19.77
CA ASP A 168 5.71 -7.18 20.60
C ASP A 168 4.45 -6.89 21.45
N GLU A 169 3.99 -7.87 22.20
CA GLU A 169 2.83 -7.78 23.09
C GLU A 169 2.98 -6.75 24.23
N LYS A 170 4.18 -6.24 24.46
CA LYS A 170 4.47 -5.20 25.46
C LYS A 170 4.58 -3.81 24.84
N GLY A 171 4.42 -3.71 23.52
CA GLY A 171 4.58 -2.47 22.77
C GLY A 171 6.03 -2.10 22.48
N HIS A 172 7.00 -3.03 22.65
CA HIS A 172 8.38 -2.76 22.26
C HIS A 172 8.54 -2.97 20.75
N ILE A 173 9.21 -2.02 20.10
CA ILE A 173 9.53 -2.15 18.68
C ILE A 173 10.52 -3.29 18.49
N VAL A 174 10.23 -4.16 17.53
CA VAL A 174 11.12 -5.22 17.05
C VAL A 174 11.96 -4.64 15.92
N ASP A 175 13.26 -4.60 16.12
CA ASP A 175 14.22 -4.11 15.13
C ASP A 175 14.35 -5.10 13.96
N GLY A 176 14.65 -4.60 12.76
CA GLY A 176 14.89 -5.42 11.57
C GLY A 176 16.03 -6.42 11.74
N ASP A 177 16.99 -6.16 12.63
CA ASP A 177 18.06 -7.10 12.98
C ASP A 177 17.58 -8.24 13.92
N GLN A 178 16.35 -8.17 14.42
CA GLN A 178 15.72 -9.16 15.30
C GLN A 178 14.74 -10.08 14.56
N ILE A 179 14.41 -9.75 13.30
CA ILE A 179 13.54 -10.51 12.41
C ILE A 179 14.40 -11.38 11.49
#